data_689227c6defe97cec0ae9db2d3b65626
#
_entry.id   689227c6defe97cec0ae9db2d3b65626
#
_cell.length_a   1.000
_cell.length_b   1.000
_cell.length_c   1.000
_cell.angle_alpha   90.00
_cell.angle_beta   90.00
_cell.angle_gamma   90.00
#
_symmetry.space_group_name_H-M   'P 1'
#
loop_
_entity.id
_entity.type
_entity.pdbx_description
1 polymer ?
#
loop_
_entity_poly.entity_id
_entity_poly.type
_entity_poly.pdbx_seq_one_letter_code
_entity_poly.pdbx_strand_id
1 'polypeptide(L)'
;MNKNGFVGKKRIFHDSHSSNNENNNKNTINEDSFNSTQNSDITINTNIAFKDKLYNEGIILSDHTHWINKVLILKYQPKKNLISSSADGLIIIYDNFPHYKPLLKLKLFNESGVTYLTELKNKSIIACSFGVFKQFRLNYNDSQNEFKYEVINYYSICTSYISKCVELNNEDLLFLSQQSNIIIMKKKIYNNNTKNETYDNKEKDEYIKQSIINLLKYELCINILQLNDNLLISGNITDPKYNIIESSSNKINNNCIYFYDEDFNIISKMKNIYCTKSQENMVKINHQYVIVGIEISPNELNWNNNKVIALINYINYQLESYFEVENQISALLFHHNNLYVGDNKGYIGKYDLKNKELLLQKEKRVHFYNINSIACDYVLDNESNQKIFVIITGSNDGKIKILSYFND
;
A
#
# COMPACT_ATOMS: atom_id res chain seq x y z
N MET A 1 -33.22 4.26 -22.53
CA MET A 1 -32.26 3.16 -22.42
C MET A 1 -31.25 3.28 -23.57
N ASN A 2 -30.20 4.02 -23.39
CA ASN A 2 -29.14 4.17 -24.40
C ASN A 2 -28.08 3.09 -24.14
N LYS A 3 -27.98 2.14 -25.06
CA LYS A 3 -26.87 1.16 -25.09
C LYS A 3 -25.65 1.87 -25.68
N ASN A 4 -24.86 2.51 -24.85
CA ASN A 4 -23.51 2.90 -25.25
C ASN A 4 -22.60 1.68 -25.16
N GLY A 5 -22.24 1.14 -26.32
CA GLY A 5 -21.32 0.02 -26.45
C GLY A 5 -19.94 0.43 -25.96
N PHE A 6 -19.41 -0.32 -25.01
CA PHE A 6 -18.04 -0.19 -24.54
C PHE A 6 -17.06 -0.74 -25.60
N VAL A 7 -16.11 0.07 -26.00
CA VAL A 7 -15.03 -0.34 -26.92
C VAL A 7 -13.83 -0.76 -26.08
N GLY A 8 -13.74 -2.05 -25.77
CA GLY A 8 -12.56 -2.64 -25.16
C GLY A 8 -11.50 -3.01 -26.20
N LYS A 9 -10.25 -2.60 -26.01
CA LYS A 9 -9.12 -3.03 -26.84
C LYS A 9 -8.42 -4.23 -26.19
N LYS A 10 -8.39 -5.35 -26.91
CA LYS A 10 -7.67 -6.57 -26.55
C LYS A 10 -6.22 -6.47 -27.06
N ARG A 11 -5.22 -6.67 -26.18
CA ARG A 11 -3.82 -6.86 -26.59
C ARG A 11 -3.47 -8.35 -26.63
N ILE A 12 -2.88 -8.78 -27.74
CA ILE A 12 -2.31 -10.12 -27.92
C ILE A 12 -0.82 -10.01 -27.53
N PHE A 13 -0.41 -10.83 -26.57
CA PHE A 13 1.01 -10.98 -26.22
C PHE A 13 1.68 -11.92 -27.21
N HIS A 14 2.81 -11.49 -27.76
CA HIS A 14 3.75 -12.37 -28.47
C HIS A 14 4.83 -12.84 -27.48
N ASP A 15 4.84 -14.12 -27.19
CA ASP A 15 5.93 -14.78 -26.47
C ASP A 15 7.18 -14.76 -27.34
N SER A 16 8.16 -13.97 -26.95
CA SER A 16 9.53 -14.09 -27.49
C SER A 16 10.35 -14.97 -26.55
N HIS A 17 10.35 -16.27 -26.78
CA HIS A 17 11.34 -17.18 -26.20
C HIS A 17 12.71 -16.90 -26.80
N SER A 18 13.59 -16.27 -26.07
CA SER A 18 15.03 -16.29 -26.35
C SER A 18 15.71 -17.28 -25.42
N SER A 19 16.09 -18.41 -25.98
CA SER A 19 16.97 -19.40 -25.38
C SER A 19 18.38 -18.82 -25.24
N ASN A 20 18.88 -18.62 -24.04
CA ASN A 20 20.29 -18.33 -23.80
C ASN A 20 20.99 -19.54 -23.21
N ASN A 21 22.03 -19.98 -23.96
CA ASN A 21 22.96 -21.02 -23.59
C ASN A 21 23.77 -20.66 -22.35
N GLU A 22 23.78 -21.60 -21.41
CA GLU A 22 24.71 -21.58 -20.26
C GLU A 22 26.12 -21.96 -20.73
N ASN A 23 27.06 -21.05 -20.57
CA ASN A 23 28.50 -21.39 -20.61
C ASN A 23 29.07 -21.33 -19.19
N ASN A 24 29.37 -22.50 -18.66
CA ASN A 24 30.13 -22.69 -17.43
C ASN A 24 31.59 -22.27 -17.62
N ASN A 25 32.06 -21.23 -16.91
CA ASN A 25 33.45 -21.00 -16.67
C ASN A 25 33.73 -21.00 -15.17
N LYS A 26 34.41 -22.08 -14.72
CA LYS A 26 35.01 -22.18 -13.40
C LYS A 26 36.32 -21.39 -13.41
N ASN A 27 36.42 -20.31 -12.63
CA ASN A 27 37.68 -19.69 -12.28
C ASN A 27 37.97 -19.92 -10.79
N THR A 28 39.00 -20.69 -10.53
CA THR A 28 39.71 -20.88 -9.25
C THR A 28 40.41 -19.57 -8.88
N ILE A 29 40.12 -19.04 -7.71
CA ILE A 29 40.80 -17.86 -7.15
C ILE A 29 41.81 -18.36 -6.12
N ASN A 30 43.09 -18.03 -6.37
CA ASN A 30 44.18 -18.20 -5.42
C ASN A 30 44.12 -17.13 -4.33
N GLU A 31 44.17 -17.56 -3.08
CA GLU A 31 44.42 -16.70 -1.93
C GLU A 31 45.94 -16.43 -1.90
N ASP A 32 46.34 -15.15 -1.93
CA ASP A 32 47.52 -14.68 -1.20
C ASP A 32 47.68 -13.15 -1.23
N SER A 33 48.10 -12.63 -0.07
CA SER A 33 48.68 -11.31 0.24
C SER A 33 47.75 -10.11 0.41
N PHE A 34 47.33 -9.88 1.66
CA PHE A 34 46.92 -8.58 2.17
C PHE A 34 48.11 -7.71 2.51
N ASN A 35 48.24 -6.56 1.85
CA ASN A 35 49.01 -5.44 2.35
C ASN A 35 48.15 -4.17 2.42
N SER A 36 48.23 -3.55 3.58
CA SER A 36 47.51 -2.37 4.05
C SER A 36 47.88 -1.10 3.29
N THR A 37 46.95 -0.57 2.51
CA THR A 37 46.80 0.89 2.19
C THR A 37 45.55 1.03 1.30
N GLN A 38 44.59 1.82 1.72
CA GLN A 38 43.49 2.35 0.90
C GLN A 38 42.12 2.25 1.57
N ASN A 39 41.86 3.16 2.51
CA ASN A 39 40.48 3.36 3.03
C ASN A 39 39.57 4.20 2.10
N SER A 40 40.13 4.85 1.05
CA SER A 40 39.34 5.67 0.11
C SER A 40 38.78 4.84 -1.06
N ASP A 41 39.50 3.82 -1.53
CA ASP A 41 39.07 3.00 -2.68
C ASP A 41 37.94 2.01 -2.34
N ILE A 42 37.83 1.61 -1.06
CA ILE A 42 36.78 0.68 -0.60
C ILE A 42 35.41 1.33 -0.66
N THR A 43 35.32 2.64 -0.39
CA THR A 43 34.02 3.36 -0.40
C THR A 43 33.52 3.57 -1.83
N ILE A 44 34.42 3.84 -2.77
CA ILE A 44 34.06 4.05 -4.20
C ILE A 44 33.63 2.71 -4.83
N ASN A 45 34.35 1.63 -4.58
CA ASN A 45 34.00 0.31 -5.12
C ASN A 45 32.69 -0.25 -4.55
N THR A 46 32.37 0.01 -3.28
CA THR A 46 31.11 -0.42 -2.69
C THR A 46 29.91 0.34 -3.27
N ASN A 47 30.08 1.62 -3.61
CA ASN A 47 29.01 2.43 -4.20
C ASN A 47 28.71 2.03 -5.65
N ILE A 48 29.73 1.74 -6.47
CA ILE A 48 29.56 1.26 -7.84
C ILE A 48 28.87 -0.11 -7.84
N ALA A 49 29.33 -1.06 -7.02
CA ALA A 49 28.70 -2.37 -6.91
C ALA A 49 27.25 -2.29 -6.40
N PHE A 50 26.95 -1.34 -5.53
CA PHE A 50 25.60 -1.10 -5.03
C PHE A 50 24.68 -0.53 -6.12
N LYS A 51 25.15 0.42 -6.92
CA LYS A 51 24.44 1.02 -8.03
C LYS A 51 24.10 -0.03 -9.09
N ASP A 52 25.06 -0.82 -9.51
CA ASP A 52 24.87 -1.92 -10.46
C ASP A 52 23.83 -2.93 -9.96
N LYS A 53 23.87 -3.26 -8.67
CA LYS A 53 22.89 -4.15 -8.05
C LYS A 53 21.49 -3.54 -8.02
N LEU A 54 21.37 -2.25 -7.68
CA LEU A 54 20.07 -1.56 -7.66
C LEU A 54 19.41 -1.54 -9.05
N TYR A 55 20.19 -1.29 -10.12
CA TYR A 55 19.67 -1.26 -11.49
C TYR A 55 19.35 -2.65 -12.04
N ASN A 56 20.15 -3.65 -11.74
CA ASN A 56 20.02 -4.99 -12.34
C ASN A 56 19.13 -5.93 -11.54
N GLU A 57 19.32 -6.01 -10.23
CA GLU A 57 18.66 -7.01 -9.36
C GLU A 57 17.71 -6.41 -8.34
N GLY A 58 17.91 -5.14 -7.97
CA GLY A 58 17.27 -4.50 -6.82
C GLY A 58 17.92 -4.90 -5.50
N ILE A 59 17.55 -4.15 -4.44
CA ILE A 59 18.00 -4.42 -3.06
C ILE A 59 16.94 -5.27 -2.39
N ILE A 60 17.37 -6.32 -1.69
CA ILE A 60 16.49 -7.22 -0.96
C ILE A 60 16.76 -7.05 0.54
N LEU A 61 15.70 -6.68 1.30
CA LEU A 61 15.73 -6.66 2.76
C LEU A 61 14.96 -7.87 3.27
N SER A 62 15.58 -8.65 4.14
CA SER A 62 15.06 -9.92 4.66
C SER A 62 15.04 -9.93 6.20
N ASP A 63 14.76 -8.78 6.81
CA ASP A 63 14.74 -8.62 8.27
C ASP A 63 13.48 -9.14 8.94
N HIS A 64 12.40 -9.33 8.18
CA HIS A 64 11.15 -9.92 8.64
C HIS A 64 11.14 -11.43 8.42
N THR A 65 10.42 -12.14 9.30
CA THR A 65 10.27 -13.61 9.24
C THR A 65 8.93 -14.06 8.70
N HIS A 66 8.01 -13.11 8.46
CA HIS A 66 6.66 -13.39 7.97
C HIS A 66 6.21 -12.30 6.97
N TRP A 67 4.99 -12.40 6.46
CA TRP A 67 4.42 -11.52 5.44
C TRP A 67 4.60 -10.04 5.77
N ILE A 68 5.08 -9.26 4.80
CA ILE A 68 5.09 -7.80 4.88
C ILE A 68 3.69 -7.32 4.56
N ASN A 69 3.04 -6.66 5.50
CA ASN A 69 1.69 -6.12 5.32
C ASN A 69 1.72 -4.70 4.75
N LYS A 70 2.70 -3.89 5.17
CA LYS A 70 2.82 -2.51 4.71
C LYS A 70 4.28 -2.08 4.61
N VAL A 71 4.58 -1.31 3.55
CA VAL A 71 5.80 -0.51 3.42
C VAL A 71 5.40 0.93 3.14
N LEU A 72 6.05 1.89 3.76
CA LEU A 72 5.90 3.32 3.47
C LEU A 72 7.20 4.08 3.67
N ILE A 73 7.29 5.22 2.98
CA ILE A 73 8.30 6.23 3.22
C ILE A 73 7.67 7.31 4.12
N LEU A 74 8.30 7.59 5.25
CA LEU A 74 7.85 8.63 6.17
C LEU A 74 8.01 10.00 5.51
N LYS A 75 6.89 10.69 5.28
CA LYS A 75 6.85 11.96 4.54
C LYS A 75 7.00 13.17 5.43
N TYR A 76 6.46 13.07 6.64
CA TYR A 76 6.36 14.19 7.57
C TYR A 76 7.49 14.19 8.61
N GLN A 77 8.32 13.15 8.65
CA GLN A 77 9.50 13.08 9.50
C GLN A 77 10.67 13.89 8.90
N PRO A 78 11.59 14.41 9.72
CA PRO A 78 12.78 15.11 9.23
C PRO A 78 13.64 14.28 8.28
N LYS A 79 13.73 12.97 8.54
CA LYS A 79 14.36 11.99 7.66
C LYS A 79 13.27 11.13 7.03
N LYS A 80 13.31 11.01 5.71
CA LYS A 80 12.38 10.18 4.93
C LYS A 80 12.77 8.70 4.99
N ASN A 81 12.67 8.11 6.18
CA ASN A 81 13.04 6.72 6.39
C ASN A 81 12.00 5.78 5.80
N LEU A 82 12.46 4.63 5.31
CA LEU A 82 11.60 3.50 5.02
C LEU A 82 11.13 2.85 6.32
N ILE A 83 9.85 2.58 6.42
CA ILE A 83 9.26 1.83 7.52
C ILE A 83 8.43 0.67 6.97
N SER A 84 8.49 -0.47 7.63
CA SER A 84 7.71 -1.65 7.27
C SER A 84 6.98 -2.25 8.46
N SER A 85 5.89 -2.95 8.19
CA SER A 85 5.17 -3.75 9.18
C SER A 85 4.89 -5.16 8.65
N SER A 86 4.88 -6.13 9.56
CA SER A 86 4.76 -7.53 9.21
C SER A 86 3.85 -8.32 10.15
N ALA A 87 3.40 -9.45 9.65
CA ALA A 87 2.68 -10.46 10.42
C ALA A 87 3.55 -11.13 11.49
N ASP A 88 4.88 -10.93 11.50
CA ASP A 88 5.77 -11.34 12.60
C ASP A 88 5.65 -10.47 13.86
N GLY A 89 4.82 -9.43 13.82
CA GLY A 89 4.59 -8.50 14.92
C GLY A 89 5.60 -7.37 15.01
N LEU A 90 6.57 -7.30 14.10
CA LEU A 90 7.58 -6.24 14.07
C LEU A 90 7.19 -5.09 13.16
N ILE A 91 7.61 -3.91 13.57
CA ILE A 91 7.75 -2.72 12.75
C ILE A 91 9.24 -2.43 12.68
N ILE A 92 9.78 -2.25 11.47
CA ILE A 92 11.20 -1.99 11.28
C ILE A 92 11.35 -0.65 10.56
N ILE A 93 12.21 0.20 11.11
CA ILE A 93 12.61 1.47 10.51
C ILE A 93 14.01 1.27 9.95
N TYR A 94 14.15 1.61 8.68
CA TYR A 94 15.42 1.47 7.96
C TYR A 94 16.07 2.83 7.74
N ASP A 95 17.37 2.80 7.62
CA ASP A 95 18.14 3.95 7.16
C ASP A 95 17.75 4.31 5.72
N ASN A 96 18.19 5.48 5.31
CA ASN A 96 17.99 5.95 3.95
C ASN A 96 18.96 5.27 2.98
N PHE A 97 18.69 5.48 1.69
CA PHE A 97 19.62 5.18 0.62
C PHE A 97 21.05 5.66 0.97
N PRO A 98 22.11 4.88 0.67
CA PRO A 98 22.08 3.62 -0.08
C PRO A 98 21.97 2.37 0.79
N HIS A 99 22.04 2.46 2.09
CA HIS A 99 22.33 1.32 2.95
C HIS A 99 21.10 0.52 3.37
N TYR A 100 19.97 1.18 3.61
CA TYR A 100 18.72 0.55 4.09
C TYR A 100 18.94 -0.43 5.24
N LYS A 101 19.86 -0.10 6.16
CA LYS A 101 20.10 -0.90 7.35
C LYS A 101 18.96 -0.70 8.36
N PRO A 102 18.53 -1.76 9.07
CA PRO A 102 17.56 -1.60 10.14
C PRO A 102 18.15 -0.74 11.26
N LEU A 103 17.50 0.40 11.55
CA LEU A 103 17.87 1.32 12.62
C LEU A 103 17.12 1.02 13.91
N LEU A 104 15.86 0.60 13.79
CA LEU A 104 15.00 0.34 14.94
C LEU A 104 14.01 -0.78 14.63
N LYS A 105 13.93 -1.78 15.52
CA LYS A 105 12.94 -2.86 15.47
C LYS A 105 11.99 -2.72 16.66
N LEU A 106 10.70 -2.53 16.37
CA LEU A 106 9.66 -2.29 17.38
C LEU A 106 8.72 -3.48 17.43
N LYS A 107 8.48 -4.02 18.62
CA LYS A 107 7.43 -5.00 18.90
C LYS A 107 6.34 -4.32 19.73
N LEU A 108 5.39 -3.67 19.04
CA LEU A 108 4.32 -2.91 19.72
C LEU A 108 3.20 -3.79 20.26
N PHE A 109 2.98 -4.99 19.67
CA PHE A 109 1.93 -5.92 20.05
C PHE A 109 2.57 -7.24 20.50
N ASN A 110 2.08 -7.83 21.60
CA ASN A 110 2.76 -8.96 22.25
C ASN A 110 2.74 -10.23 21.40
N GLU A 111 1.59 -10.61 20.85
CA GLU A 111 1.41 -11.91 20.17
C GLU A 111 0.75 -11.81 18.78
N SER A 112 0.36 -10.60 18.36
CA SER A 112 -0.33 -10.40 17.09
C SER A 112 0.51 -9.63 16.10
N GLY A 113 0.37 -10.01 14.82
CA GLY A 113 1.01 -9.31 13.70
C GLY A 113 0.53 -7.88 13.56
N VAL A 114 1.35 -7.04 12.96
CA VAL A 114 0.97 -5.67 12.58
C VAL A 114 0.27 -5.73 11.23
N THR A 115 -1.04 -5.49 11.22
CA THR A 115 -1.89 -5.66 10.03
C THR A 115 -1.88 -4.46 9.10
N TYR A 116 -1.70 -3.27 9.66
CA TYR A 116 -1.65 -2.02 8.89
C TYR A 116 -0.78 -0.98 9.57
N LEU A 117 -0.23 -0.08 8.78
CA LEU A 117 0.64 1.00 9.22
C LEU A 117 0.37 2.25 8.38
N THR A 118 0.26 3.41 9.01
CA THR A 118 0.12 4.70 8.32
C THR A 118 0.75 5.83 9.10
N GLU A 119 1.32 6.81 8.40
CA GLU A 119 1.80 8.07 8.99
C GLU A 119 0.70 9.12 8.89
N LEU A 120 0.44 9.84 9.97
CA LEU A 120 -0.52 10.93 10.05
C LEU A 120 0.14 12.28 9.74
N LYS A 121 -0.69 13.27 9.37
CA LYS A 121 -0.24 14.65 9.09
C LYS A 121 0.50 15.30 10.26
N ASN A 122 0.14 14.94 11.51
CA ASN A 122 0.79 15.39 12.74
C ASN A 122 2.13 14.68 13.04
N LYS A 123 2.68 13.93 12.08
CA LYS A 123 3.94 13.17 12.16
C LYS A 123 3.90 11.96 13.10
N SER A 124 2.77 11.63 13.69
CA SER A 124 2.64 10.37 14.42
C SER A 124 2.32 9.21 13.48
N ILE A 125 2.55 8.00 13.94
CA ILE A 125 2.35 6.78 13.18
C ILE A 125 1.29 5.94 13.88
N ILE A 126 0.32 5.44 13.12
CA ILE A 126 -0.67 4.47 13.58
C ILE A 126 -0.20 3.07 13.16
N ALA A 127 -0.12 2.17 14.13
CA ALA A 127 0.05 0.74 13.90
C ALA A 127 -1.21 0.00 14.35
N CYS A 128 -1.75 -0.84 13.48
CA CYS A 128 -2.96 -1.62 13.72
C CYS A 128 -2.65 -3.10 13.89
N SER A 129 -3.48 -3.78 14.71
CA SER A 129 -3.41 -5.21 14.94
C SER A 129 -4.82 -5.79 15.17
N PHE A 130 -4.93 -6.89 15.93
CA PHE A 130 -6.20 -7.52 16.27
C PHE A 130 -6.98 -6.63 17.27
N GLY A 131 -8.00 -5.96 16.76
CA GLY A 131 -8.94 -5.14 17.54
C GLY A 131 -8.37 -3.87 18.15
N VAL A 132 -7.09 -3.62 17.99
CA VAL A 132 -6.37 -2.53 18.65
C VAL A 132 -5.53 -1.74 17.66
N PHE A 133 -5.34 -0.45 17.98
CA PHE A 133 -4.28 0.32 17.36
C PHE A 133 -3.45 1.05 18.40
N LYS A 134 -2.20 1.33 18.04
CA LYS A 134 -1.29 2.18 18.80
C LYS A 134 -0.85 3.34 17.95
N GLN A 135 -0.89 4.52 18.53
CA GLN A 135 -0.31 5.74 17.97
C GLN A 135 1.03 5.99 18.63
N PHE A 136 2.08 6.21 17.87
CA PHE A 136 3.41 6.47 18.39
C PHE A 136 4.13 7.56 17.59
N ARG A 137 5.11 8.20 18.20
CA ARG A 137 6.02 9.14 17.56
C ARG A 137 7.43 8.58 17.54
N LEU A 138 8.15 8.95 16.49
CA LEU A 138 9.57 8.70 16.36
C LEU A 138 10.32 9.99 16.70
N ASN A 139 11.27 9.88 17.62
CA ASN A 139 12.18 10.96 17.99
C ASN A 139 13.57 10.57 17.52
N TYR A 140 14.14 11.33 16.61
CA TYR A 140 15.50 11.12 16.16
C TYR A 140 16.45 11.99 17.00
N ASN A 141 17.45 11.37 17.60
CA ASN A 141 18.51 12.07 18.35
C ASN A 141 19.73 12.20 17.44
N ASP A 142 19.94 13.40 16.88
CA ASP A 142 21.06 13.68 15.96
C ASP A 142 22.44 13.44 16.63
N SER A 143 22.58 13.74 17.92
CA SER A 143 23.85 13.60 18.64
C SER A 143 24.26 12.13 18.85
N GLN A 144 23.30 11.23 18.93
CA GLN A 144 23.53 9.78 19.13
C GLN A 144 23.28 8.96 17.86
N ASN A 145 22.80 9.59 16.78
CA ASN A 145 22.36 8.93 15.55
C ASN A 145 21.39 7.76 15.80
N GLU A 146 20.49 7.96 16.78
CA GLU A 146 19.59 6.92 17.28
C GLU A 146 18.12 7.36 17.19
N PHE A 147 17.25 6.43 16.77
CA PHE A 147 15.81 6.58 16.87
C PHE A 147 15.31 6.09 18.22
N LYS A 148 14.48 6.91 18.86
CA LYS A 148 13.64 6.54 20.01
C LYS A 148 12.18 6.64 19.60
N TYR A 149 11.32 5.89 20.27
CA TYR A 149 9.89 5.97 20.07
C TYR A 149 9.15 6.20 21.38
N GLU A 150 8.01 6.85 21.26
CA GLU A 150 7.08 7.09 22.37
C GLU A 150 5.69 6.65 21.93
N VAL A 151 5.05 5.73 22.66
CA VAL A 151 3.65 5.40 22.43
C VAL A 151 2.81 6.49 23.07
N ILE A 152 2.04 7.22 22.25
CA ILE A 152 1.21 8.34 22.66
C ILE A 152 -0.14 7.83 23.15
N ASN A 153 -0.74 6.94 22.36
CA ASN A 153 -2.10 6.45 22.58
C ASN A 153 -2.20 4.95 22.28
N TYR A 154 -3.13 4.31 22.99
CA TYR A 154 -3.53 2.93 22.79
C TYR A 154 -5.04 2.81 22.86
N TYR A 155 -5.68 2.20 21.86
CA TYR A 155 -7.12 2.04 21.80
C TYR A 155 -7.49 0.62 21.39
N SER A 156 -8.43 0.03 22.14
CA SER A 156 -9.14 -1.18 21.75
C SER A 156 -10.49 -0.75 21.15
N ILE A 157 -10.71 -1.05 19.87
CA ILE A 157 -11.84 -0.50 19.11
C ILE A 157 -12.80 -1.56 18.55
N CYS A 158 -12.34 -2.78 18.36
CA CYS A 158 -13.17 -3.89 17.86
C CYS A 158 -12.63 -5.25 18.32
N THR A 159 -13.29 -6.33 17.90
CA THR A 159 -12.93 -7.72 18.23
C THR A 159 -12.39 -8.50 17.03
N SER A 160 -11.90 -7.81 16.00
CA SER A 160 -11.34 -8.44 14.81
C SER A 160 -10.11 -7.67 14.31
N TYR A 161 -9.39 -8.22 13.34
CA TYR A 161 -8.23 -7.53 12.75
C TYR A 161 -8.67 -6.21 12.09
N ILE A 162 -7.89 -5.17 12.33
CA ILE A 162 -8.03 -3.88 11.65
C ILE A 162 -7.25 -3.97 10.35
N SER A 163 -7.94 -3.87 9.22
CA SER A 163 -7.34 -4.02 7.89
C SER A 163 -6.83 -2.72 7.29
N LYS A 164 -7.39 -1.57 7.69
CA LYS A 164 -6.98 -0.27 7.17
C LYS A 164 -7.27 0.85 8.17
N CYS A 165 -6.48 1.91 8.09
CA CYS A 165 -6.69 3.19 8.76
C CYS A 165 -6.55 4.31 7.73
N VAL A 166 -7.51 5.24 7.71
CA VAL A 166 -7.51 6.44 6.87
C VAL A 166 -7.65 7.66 7.77
N GLU A 167 -6.71 8.60 7.66
CA GLU A 167 -6.86 9.92 8.25
C GLU A 167 -7.71 10.78 7.33
N LEU A 168 -8.84 11.25 7.82
CA LEU A 168 -9.73 12.13 7.09
C LEU A 168 -9.16 13.56 7.03
N ASN A 169 -9.73 14.40 6.16
CA ASN A 169 -9.26 15.77 6.03
C ASN A 169 -9.51 16.64 7.27
N ASN A 170 -10.54 16.30 8.06
CA ASN A 170 -10.84 16.88 9.37
C ASN A 170 -10.02 16.28 10.51
N GLU A 171 -9.00 15.47 10.20
CA GLU A 171 -8.12 14.78 11.15
C GLU A 171 -8.78 13.67 12.00
N ASP A 172 -10.03 13.32 11.72
CA ASP A 172 -10.66 12.14 12.28
C ASP A 172 -10.01 10.88 11.68
N LEU A 173 -10.04 9.78 12.42
CA LEU A 173 -9.52 8.48 11.97
C LEU A 173 -10.66 7.53 11.65
N LEU A 174 -10.56 6.94 10.46
CA LEU A 174 -11.48 5.92 10.01
C LEU A 174 -10.74 4.59 9.97
N PHE A 175 -11.27 3.59 10.69
CA PHE A 175 -10.73 2.24 10.70
C PHE A 175 -11.68 1.27 10.03
N LEU A 176 -11.12 0.38 9.23
CA LEU A 176 -11.83 -0.73 8.63
C LEU A 176 -11.45 -2.02 9.32
N SER A 177 -12.43 -2.78 9.82
CA SER A 177 -12.22 -4.08 10.42
C SER A 177 -12.57 -5.22 9.45
N GLN A 178 -11.95 -6.38 9.63
CA GLN A 178 -12.25 -7.57 8.83
C GLN A 178 -13.69 -8.11 9.02
N GLN A 179 -14.39 -7.67 10.07
CA GLN A 179 -15.82 -7.94 10.27
C GLN A 179 -16.71 -6.88 9.62
N SER A 180 -16.14 -6.08 8.70
CA SER A 180 -16.89 -5.09 7.91
C SER A 180 -17.46 -3.91 8.66
N ASN A 181 -16.91 -3.63 9.83
CA ASN A 181 -17.26 -2.43 10.55
C ASN A 181 -16.34 -1.30 10.13
N ILE A 182 -16.92 -0.16 9.79
CA ILE A 182 -16.22 1.10 9.72
C ILE A 182 -16.33 1.74 11.11
N ILE A 183 -15.21 2.06 11.70
CA ILE A 183 -15.12 2.63 13.03
C ILE A 183 -14.57 4.04 12.90
N ILE A 184 -15.30 5.02 13.39
CA ILE A 184 -14.91 6.41 13.34
C ILE A 184 -14.41 6.82 14.72
N MET A 185 -13.21 7.37 14.75
CA MET A 185 -12.57 7.96 15.92
C MET A 185 -12.44 9.46 15.68
N LYS A 186 -13.22 10.27 16.38
CA LYS A 186 -13.12 11.74 16.27
C LYS A 186 -11.97 12.28 17.09
N LYS A 187 -11.23 13.21 16.49
CA LYS A 187 -10.21 13.96 17.19
C LYS A 187 -10.87 14.87 18.25
N LYS A 188 -10.38 14.80 19.48
CA LYS A 188 -10.88 15.65 20.58
C LYS A 188 -10.30 17.05 20.44
N ILE A 189 -11.18 18.03 20.27
CA ILE A 189 -10.79 19.44 20.23
C ILE A 189 -10.84 19.96 21.68
N TYR A 190 -9.70 20.28 22.25
CA TYR A 190 -9.63 20.97 23.53
C TYR A 190 -9.83 22.48 23.31
N ASN A 191 -10.97 23.02 23.73
CA ASN A 191 -11.15 24.46 23.76
C ASN A 191 -10.28 25.05 24.89
N ASN A 192 -9.14 25.65 24.56
CA ASN A 192 -8.21 26.28 25.48
C ASN A 192 -8.77 27.53 26.18
N ASN A 193 -10.07 27.69 26.31
CA ASN A 193 -10.71 28.87 26.93
C ASN A 193 -10.72 28.86 28.45
N THR A 194 -10.26 27.79 29.11
CA THR A 194 -10.03 27.78 30.56
C THR A 194 -8.56 28.08 30.87
N LYS A 195 -8.27 29.38 30.94
CA LYS A 195 -6.99 29.95 31.38
C LYS A 195 -6.76 29.66 32.85
N ASN A 196 -6.32 28.51 33.31
CA ASN A 196 -5.80 28.36 34.69
C ASN A 196 -5.18 26.99 34.97
N GLU A 197 -4.56 26.31 34.03
CA GLU A 197 -3.73 25.18 34.42
C GLU A 197 -2.35 25.28 33.79
N THR A 198 -1.36 25.64 34.60
CA THR A 198 0.07 25.48 34.32
C THR A 198 0.44 24.00 34.35
N TYR A 199 0.05 23.26 33.35
CA TYR A 199 0.53 21.92 33.09
C TYR A 199 1.27 21.90 31.76
N ASP A 200 2.42 21.20 31.76
CA ASP A 200 3.16 20.82 30.56
C ASP A 200 2.18 20.28 29.51
N ASN A 201 1.64 21.17 28.67
CA ASN A 201 0.73 20.86 27.58
C ASN A 201 1.51 20.17 26.47
N LYS A 202 1.94 18.92 26.69
CA LYS A 202 2.16 17.99 25.60
C LYS A 202 0.77 17.77 24.99
N GLU A 203 0.53 18.37 23.82
CA GLU A 203 -0.66 18.11 23.01
C GLU A 203 -0.83 16.60 22.84
N LYS A 204 -1.66 16.01 23.67
CA LYS A 204 -2.11 14.63 23.48
C LYS A 204 -3.22 14.67 22.44
N ASP A 205 -2.93 14.18 21.25
CA ASP A 205 -3.98 13.88 20.28
C ASP A 205 -4.85 12.76 20.84
N GLU A 206 -5.91 13.14 21.54
CA GLU A 206 -6.90 12.19 22.04
C GLU A 206 -8.01 11.99 21.00
N TYR A 207 -8.39 10.73 20.81
CA TYR A 207 -9.51 10.36 19.95
C TYR A 207 -10.63 9.74 20.76
N ILE A 208 -11.87 10.05 20.38
CA ILE A 208 -13.07 9.46 20.99
C ILE A 208 -13.73 8.60 19.94
N LYS A 209 -13.98 7.33 20.26
CA LYS A 209 -14.79 6.44 19.43
C LYS A 209 -16.21 6.98 19.34
N GLN A 210 -16.61 7.44 18.15
CA GLN A 210 -17.91 8.05 17.97
C GLN A 210 -18.97 7.04 17.52
N SER A 211 -18.65 6.22 16.53
CA SER A 211 -19.64 5.32 15.94
C SER A 211 -19.00 4.08 15.35
N ILE A 212 -19.79 3.01 15.31
CA ILE A 212 -19.54 1.84 14.50
C ILE A 212 -20.61 1.82 13.44
N ILE A 213 -20.22 1.97 12.18
CA ILE A 213 -21.13 1.82 11.05
C ILE A 213 -21.03 0.37 10.60
N ASN A 214 -22.09 -0.37 10.87
CA ASN A 214 -22.27 -1.69 10.30
C ASN A 214 -22.76 -1.47 8.87
N LEU A 215 -21.85 -1.59 7.91
CA LEU A 215 -22.22 -1.72 6.52
C LEU A 215 -23.17 -2.90 6.36
N LEU A 216 -24.00 -2.87 5.34
CA LEU A 216 -25.09 -3.81 5.08
C LEU A 216 -24.84 -5.23 5.61
N LYS A 217 -25.85 -5.82 6.24
CA LYS A 217 -25.83 -7.08 7.03
C LYS A 217 -25.11 -8.27 6.37
N TYR A 218 -24.89 -8.24 5.06
CA TYR A 218 -24.37 -9.34 4.25
C TYR A 218 -23.15 -8.96 3.40
N GLU A 219 -22.55 -7.79 3.61
CA GLU A 219 -21.44 -7.30 2.81
C GLU A 219 -20.20 -7.04 3.66
N LEU A 220 -19.05 -7.45 3.14
CA LEU A 220 -17.73 -7.18 3.71
C LEU A 220 -17.10 -6.00 2.98
N CYS A 221 -16.82 -4.91 3.69
CA CYS A 221 -15.99 -3.84 3.15
C CYS A 221 -14.52 -4.29 3.15
N ILE A 222 -13.89 -4.30 1.98
CA ILE A 222 -12.51 -4.74 1.82
C ILE A 222 -11.55 -3.57 1.85
N ASN A 223 -11.98 -2.44 1.27
CA ASN A 223 -11.15 -1.26 1.15
C ASN A 223 -12.00 0.00 1.23
N ILE A 224 -11.40 1.09 1.70
CA ILE A 224 -12.03 2.41 1.77
C ILE A 224 -10.98 3.49 1.47
N LEU A 225 -11.39 4.54 0.78
CA LEU A 225 -10.55 5.66 0.39
C LEU A 225 -11.36 6.96 0.45
N GLN A 226 -10.79 8.03 1.00
CA GLN A 226 -11.34 9.37 0.90
C GLN A 226 -10.97 9.98 -0.47
N LEU A 227 -11.98 10.40 -1.22
CA LEU A 227 -11.82 11.03 -2.53
C LEU A 227 -11.72 12.55 -2.44
N ASN A 228 -12.57 13.16 -1.61
CA ASN A 228 -12.53 14.58 -1.23
C ASN A 228 -13.10 14.75 0.18
N ASP A 229 -13.34 15.99 0.62
CA ASP A 229 -13.78 16.28 1.98
C ASP A 229 -15.11 15.57 2.30
N ASN A 230 -16.02 15.46 1.32
CA ASN A 230 -17.39 14.99 1.50
C ASN A 230 -17.66 13.67 0.78
N LEU A 231 -16.64 12.98 0.24
CA LEU A 231 -16.86 11.79 -0.57
C LEU A 231 -15.85 10.67 -0.24
N LEU A 232 -16.41 9.53 0.12
CA LEU A 232 -15.67 8.28 0.35
C LEU A 232 -16.07 7.24 -0.68
N ILE A 233 -15.16 6.37 -1.04
CA ILE A 233 -15.38 5.19 -1.88
C ILE A 233 -15.01 3.93 -1.10
N SER A 234 -15.85 2.89 -1.19
CA SER A 234 -15.52 1.58 -0.65
C SER A 234 -15.74 0.47 -1.68
N GLY A 235 -14.96 -0.58 -1.57
CA GLY A 235 -15.16 -1.82 -2.28
C GLY A 235 -15.73 -2.88 -1.35
N ASN A 236 -16.89 -3.42 -1.69
CA ASN A 236 -17.60 -4.39 -0.88
C ASN A 236 -17.78 -5.71 -1.63
N ILE A 237 -17.72 -6.81 -0.90
CA ILE A 237 -18.05 -8.16 -1.41
C ILE A 237 -19.16 -8.76 -0.55
N THR A 238 -19.93 -9.68 -1.13
CA THR A 238 -20.91 -10.47 -0.36
C THR A 238 -20.16 -11.40 0.60
N ASP A 239 -20.58 -11.45 1.87
CA ASP A 239 -19.99 -12.37 2.84
C ASP A 239 -20.24 -13.82 2.39
N PRO A 240 -19.19 -14.65 2.21
CA PRO A 240 -19.32 -16.02 1.76
C PRO A 240 -20.21 -16.90 2.67
N LYS A 241 -20.35 -16.55 3.96
CA LYS A 241 -21.20 -17.26 4.91
C LYS A 241 -22.69 -17.19 4.54
N TYR A 242 -23.11 -16.14 3.83
CA TYR A 242 -24.51 -15.94 3.44
C TYR A 242 -24.82 -16.48 2.04
N ASN A 243 -23.80 -16.75 1.21
CA ASN A 243 -24.01 -17.41 -0.10
C ASN A 243 -24.49 -18.87 0.02
N ILE A 244 -24.41 -19.48 1.20
CA ILE A 244 -24.76 -20.90 1.45
C ILE A 244 -26.23 -21.04 1.79
N ILE A 245 -26.90 -19.99 2.25
CA ILE A 245 -28.29 -20.08 2.82
C ILE A 245 -29.37 -19.93 1.74
N GLU A 246 -29.08 -19.32 0.60
CA GLU A 246 -30.04 -19.18 -0.49
C GLU A 246 -29.78 -20.21 -1.60
N SER A 247 -30.28 -21.43 -1.38
CA SER A 247 -30.26 -22.54 -2.36
C SER A 247 -31.28 -22.37 -3.51
N SER A 248 -31.86 -21.22 -3.69
CA SER A 248 -32.81 -20.92 -4.77
C SER A 248 -32.20 -19.95 -5.78
N SER A 249 -32.15 -20.37 -6.98
CA SER A 249 -31.92 -19.79 -8.34
C SER A 249 -31.56 -18.31 -8.57
N ASN A 250 -31.57 -17.47 -7.52
CA ASN A 250 -31.14 -16.06 -7.58
C ASN A 250 -29.96 -15.82 -6.64
N LYS A 251 -28.75 -16.24 -7.04
CA LYS A 251 -27.51 -15.77 -6.37
C LYS A 251 -27.46 -14.25 -6.49
N ILE A 252 -27.85 -13.55 -5.44
CA ILE A 252 -27.70 -12.10 -5.34
C ILE A 252 -26.20 -11.84 -5.12
N ASN A 253 -25.46 -11.73 -6.21
CA ASN A 253 -24.08 -11.23 -6.16
C ASN A 253 -24.14 -9.72 -5.91
N ASN A 254 -24.17 -9.30 -4.65
CA ASN A 254 -24.22 -7.90 -4.24
C ASN A 254 -22.84 -7.26 -4.13
N ASN A 255 -21.87 -7.70 -4.95
CA ASN A 255 -20.55 -7.07 -4.96
C ASN A 255 -20.68 -5.69 -5.61
N CYS A 256 -20.31 -4.66 -4.88
CA CYS A 256 -20.52 -3.28 -5.28
C CYS A 256 -19.35 -2.39 -4.88
N ILE A 257 -19.17 -1.33 -5.65
CA ILE A 257 -18.43 -0.15 -5.21
C ILE A 257 -19.50 0.85 -4.73
N TYR A 258 -19.31 1.32 -3.51
CA TYR A 258 -20.20 2.33 -2.89
C TYR A 258 -19.49 3.67 -2.80
N PHE A 259 -20.28 4.72 -2.97
CA PHE A 259 -19.88 6.09 -2.70
C PHE A 259 -20.72 6.62 -1.55
N TYR A 260 -20.08 7.25 -0.57
CA TYR A 260 -20.72 7.78 0.64
C TYR A 260 -20.42 9.25 0.78
N ASP A 261 -21.38 9.99 1.38
CA ASP A 261 -21.14 11.34 1.89
C ASP A 261 -20.33 11.32 3.20
N GLU A 262 -20.10 12.50 3.77
CA GLU A 262 -19.38 12.68 5.04
C GLU A 262 -20.09 12.05 6.24
N ASP A 263 -21.42 11.88 6.16
CA ASP A 263 -22.25 11.22 7.18
C ASP A 263 -22.41 9.72 6.94
N PHE A 264 -21.68 9.16 5.95
CA PHE A 264 -21.72 7.76 5.52
C PHE A 264 -23.07 7.30 4.95
N ASN A 265 -23.88 8.22 4.41
CA ASN A 265 -25.02 7.84 3.60
C ASN A 265 -24.57 7.43 2.20
N ILE A 266 -25.21 6.39 1.65
CA ILE A 266 -24.90 5.93 0.29
C ILE A 266 -25.46 6.94 -0.72
N ILE A 267 -24.55 7.61 -1.45
CA ILE A 267 -24.92 8.53 -2.53
C ILE A 267 -25.14 7.75 -3.83
N SER A 268 -24.27 6.80 -4.12
CA SER A 268 -24.30 6.01 -5.35
C SER A 268 -23.68 4.64 -5.16
N LYS A 269 -24.03 3.70 -6.04
CA LYS A 269 -23.41 2.37 -6.07
C LYS A 269 -23.24 1.86 -7.50
N MET A 270 -22.11 1.23 -7.74
CA MET A 270 -21.82 0.47 -8.97
C MET A 270 -21.96 -1.01 -8.65
N LYS A 271 -22.95 -1.67 -9.28
CA LYS A 271 -23.27 -3.09 -9.06
C LYS A 271 -22.41 -3.99 -9.96
N ASN A 272 -22.33 -5.29 -9.57
CA ASN A 272 -21.70 -6.36 -10.36
C ASN A 272 -20.20 -6.18 -10.58
N ILE A 273 -19.56 -5.42 -9.70
CA ILE A 273 -18.13 -5.13 -9.72
C ILE A 273 -17.53 -5.68 -8.44
N TYR A 274 -16.59 -6.61 -8.56
CA TYR A 274 -15.92 -7.24 -7.44
C TYR A 274 -14.62 -6.50 -7.16
N CYS A 275 -14.48 -5.84 -6.02
CA CYS A 275 -13.18 -5.41 -5.57
C CYS A 275 -12.30 -6.61 -5.23
N THR A 276 -11.05 -6.60 -5.67
CA THR A 276 -10.09 -7.59 -5.26
C THR A 276 -9.85 -7.53 -3.76
N LYS A 277 -9.62 -8.69 -3.12
CA LYS A 277 -9.41 -8.79 -1.67
C LYS A 277 -8.07 -8.20 -1.24
N SER A 278 -7.87 -6.91 -1.45
CA SER A 278 -6.66 -6.21 -1.07
C SER A 278 -6.95 -4.86 -0.44
N GLN A 279 -6.17 -4.50 0.55
CA GLN A 279 -6.24 -3.22 1.26
C GLN A 279 -5.69 -2.04 0.44
N GLU A 280 -4.88 -2.32 -0.59
CA GLU A 280 -4.15 -1.33 -1.38
C GLU A 280 -4.57 -1.30 -2.85
N ASN A 281 -5.77 -1.79 -3.17
CA ASN A 281 -6.28 -1.90 -4.54
C ASN A 281 -7.08 -0.69 -5.03
N MET A 282 -7.01 0.44 -4.32
CA MET A 282 -7.63 1.71 -4.72
C MET A 282 -6.63 2.85 -4.60
N VAL A 283 -6.56 3.70 -5.61
CA VAL A 283 -5.72 4.89 -5.60
C VAL A 283 -6.40 6.07 -6.30
N LYS A 284 -6.46 7.21 -5.61
CA LYS A 284 -6.93 8.48 -6.20
C LYS A 284 -5.87 9.03 -7.14
N ILE A 285 -6.30 9.42 -8.35
CA ILE A 285 -5.43 10.05 -9.34
C ILE A 285 -5.47 11.57 -9.21
N ASN A 286 -6.67 12.13 -9.23
CA ASN A 286 -6.90 13.57 -9.18
C ASN A 286 -8.28 13.87 -8.57
N HIS A 287 -8.79 15.08 -8.77
CA HIS A 287 -10.09 15.53 -8.26
C HIS A 287 -11.30 14.94 -9.00
N GLN A 288 -11.11 14.10 -10.01
CA GLN A 288 -12.19 13.52 -10.82
C GLN A 288 -12.11 11.99 -10.92
N TYR A 289 -10.90 11.40 -10.84
CA TYR A 289 -10.69 10.00 -11.14
C TYR A 289 -10.05 9.23 -9.99
N VAL A 290 -10.50 7.99 -9.83
CA VAL A 290 -9.92 6.96 -8.97
C VAL A 290 -9.66 5.70 -9.80
N ILE A 291 -8.56 5.03 -9.54
CA ILE A 291 -8.27 3.70 -10.09
C ILE A 291 -8.57 2.65 -9.02
N VAL A 292 -9.21 1.57 -9.45
CA VAL A 292 -9.59 0.44 -8.59
C VAL A 292 -9.24 -0.88 -9.29
N GLY A 293 -8.61 -1.78 -8.55
CA GLY A 293 -8.42 -3.16 -8.97
C GLY A 293 -9.72 -3.94 -8.71
N ILE A 294 -10.34 -4.46 -9.75
CA ILE A 294 -11.64 -5.15 -9.67
C ILE A 294 -11.63 -6.47 -10.44
N GLU A 295 -12.59 -7.31 -10.12
CA GLU A 295 -13.00 -8.46 -10.92
C GLU A 295 -14.43 -8.23 -11.39
N ILE A 296 -14.73 -8.53 -12.64
CA ILE A 296 -16.07 -8.38 -13.22
C ILE A 296 -16.72 -9.76 -13.35
N SER A 297 -18.02 -9.84 -13.07
CA SER A 297 -18.75 -11.12 -13.18
C SER A 297 -18.74 -11.63 -14.62
N PRO A 298 -18.35 -12.90 -14.87
CA PRO A 298 -18.29 -13.46 -16.21
C PRO A 298 -19.63 -13.50 -16.93
N ASN A 299 -20.74 -13.43 -16.20
CA ASN A 299 -22.10 -13.51 -16.78
C ASN A 299 -22.56 -12.24 -17.49
N GLU A 300 -21.87 -11.12 -17.32
CA GLU A 300 -22.33 -9.83 -17.87
C GLU A 300 -21.62 -9.40 -19.15
N LEU A 301 -20.45 -9.97 -19.41
CA LEU A 301 -19.65 -9.67 -20.59
C LEU A 301 -18.99 -10.97 -21.06
N ASN A 302 -18.96 -11.23 -22.36
CA ASN A 302 -18.25 -12.36 -22.98
C ASN A 302 -16.72 -12.20 -22.82
N TRP A 303 -16.24 -12.11 -21.59
CA TRP A 303 -14.85 -11.84 -21.28
C TRP A 303 -14.08 -13.10 -20.97
N ASN A 304 -12.94 -13.23 -21.61
CA ASN A 304 -12.01 -14.33 -21.32
C ASN A 304 -11.26 -14.12 -19.99
N ASN A 305 -11.18 -12.87 -19.52
CA ASN A 305 -10.51 -12.52 -18.29
C ASN A 305 -11.36 -11.51 -17.51
N ASN A 306 -11.63 -11.81 -16.23
CA ASN A 306 -12.50 -11.02 -15.38
C ASN A 306 -11.74 -10.04 -14.46
N LYS A 307 -10.40 -9.98 -14.56
CA LYS A 307 -9.56 -9.14 -13.71
C LYS A 307 -9.16 -7.89 -14.47
N VAL A 308 -9.45 -6.75 -13.89
CA VAL A 308 -9.25 -5.46 -14.58
C VAL A 308 -8.77 -4.37 -13.62
N ILE A 309 -8.05 -3.41 -14.20
CA ILE A 309 -7.80 -2.10 -13.61
C ILE A 309 -8.87 -1.17 -14.14
N ALA A 310 -9.73 -0.66 -13.27
CA ALA A 310 -10.83 0.21 -13.64
C ALA A 310 -10.49 1.67 -13.35
N LEU A 311 -10.72 2.56 -14.32
CA LEU A 311 -10.73 4.00 -14.15
C LEU A 311 -12.17 4.45 -13.92
N ILE A 312 -12.45 4.99 -12.76
CA ILE A 312 -13.78 5.44 -12.36
C ILE A 312 -13.78 6.95 -12.24
N ASN A 313 -14.73 7.58 -12.90
CA ASN A 313 -15.05 8.99 -12.71
C ASN A 313 -16.01 9.12 -11.53
N TYR A 314 -15.52 9.65 -10.41
CA TYR A 314 -16.33 9.75 -9.20
C TYR A 314 -17.17 11.03 -9.11
N ILE A 315 -17.12 11.91 -10.11
CA ILE A 315 -18.02 13.05 -10.21
C ILE A 315 -19.40 12.61 -10.71
N ASN A 316 -19.41 11.67 -11.69
CA ASN A 316 -20.65 11.13 -12.27
C ASN A 316 -20.91 9.66 -11.91
N TYR A 317 -20.05 9.06 -11.05
CA TYR A 317 -20.14 7.68 -10.57
C TYR A 317 -20.17 6.65 -11.72
N GLN A 318 -19.34 6.84 -12.75
CA GLN A 318 -19.31 5.99 -13.93
C GLN A 318 -17.94 5.35 -14.15
N LEU A 319 -17.97 4.13 -14.69
CA LEU A 319 -16.79 3.48 -15.24
C LEU A 319 -16.41 4.20 -16.53
N GLU A 320 -15.25 4.84 -16.54
CA GLU A 320 -14.76 5.61 -17.69
C GLU A 320 -14.03 4.71 -18.69
N SER A 321 -13.14 3.88 -18.17
CA SER A 321 -12.39 2.88 -18.94
C SER A 321 -11.91 1.75 -18.04
N TYR A 322 -11.49 0.65 -18.66
CA TYR A 322 -10.87 -0.45 -17.94
C TYR A 322 -9.75 -1.08 -18.78
N PHE A 323 -8.85 -1.76 -18.08
CA PHE A 323 -7.74 -2.46 -18.67
C PHE A 323 -7.67 -3.88 -18.11
N GLU A 324 -7.73 -4.91 -18.99
CA GLU A 324 -7.63 -6.31 -18.57
C GLU A 324 -6.21 -6.64 -18.12
N VAL A 325 -6.10 -7.37 -17.01
CA VAL A 325 -4.84 -7.87 -16.46
C VAL A 325 -4.92 -9.38 -16.26
N GLU A 326 -3.79 -10.06 -16.36
CA GLU A 326 -3.75 -11.51 -16.24
C GLU A 326 -3.94 -11.97 -14.79
N ASN A 327 -3.33 -11.26 -13.86
CA ASN A 327 -3.30 -11.64 -12.45
C ASN A 327 -4.19 -10.74 -11.59
N GLN A 328 -4.57 -11.25 -10.41
CA GLN A 328 -5.34 -10.47 -9.45
C GLN A 328 -4.50 -9.34 -8.87
N ILE A 329 -5.02 -8.11 -8.96
CA ILE A 329 -4.36 -6.91 -8.43
C ILE A 329 -4.38 -6.94 -6.90
N SER A 330 -3.25 -6.67 -6.29
CA SER A 330 -3.09 -6.67 -4.84
C SER A 330 -2.60 -5.35 -4.27
N ALA A 331 -1.88 -4.55 -5.06
CA ALA A 331 -1.44 -3.22 -4.64
C ALA A 331 -1.40 -2.24 -5.81
N LEU A 332 -1.78 -1.00 -5.57
CA LEU A 332 -1.76 0.10 -6.53
C LEU A 332 -1.03 1.30 -5.95
N LEU A 333 -0.19 1.93 -6.75
CA LEU A 333 0.46 3.19 -6.44
C LEU A 333 0.43 4.08 -7.68
N PHE A 334 -0.08 5.31 -7.55
CA PHE A 334 -0.04 6.31 -8.63
C PHE A 334 0.96 7.40 -8.32
N HIS A 335 1.88 7.65 -9.24
CA HIS A 335 2.93 8.64 -9.08
C HIS A 335 3.35 9.21 -10.45
N HIS A 336 3.33 10.54 -10.61
CA HIS A 336 3.75 11.25 -11.84
C HIS A 336 3.19 10.65 -13.13
N ASN A 337 1.85 10.53 -13.22
CA ASN A 337 1.12 9.95 -14.36
C ASN A 337 1.40 8.46 -14.64
N ASN A 338 2.22 7.81 -13.83
CA ASN A 338 2.44 6.38 -13.89
C ASN A 338 1.65 5.65 -12.81
N LEU A 339 1.04 4.55 -13.19
CA LEU A 339 0.42 3.61 -12.28
C LEU A 339 1.35 2.41 -12.11
N TYR A 340 1.68 2.09 -10.87
CA TYR A 340 2.41 0.89 -10.50
C TYR A 340 1.44 -0.11 -9.91
N VAL A 341 1.46 -1.33 -10.44
CA VAL A 341 0.50 -2.38 -10.11
C VAL A 341 1.25 -3.60 -9.62
N GLY A 342 1.01 -3.98 -8.37
CA GLY A 342 1.46 -5.25 -7.81
C GLY A 342 0.36 -6.29 -7.86
N ASP A 343 0.71 -7.53 -8.14
CA ASP A 343 -0.24 -8.63 -8.26
C ASP A 343 -0.01 -9.78 -7.27
N ASN A 344 -0.92 -10.75 -7.29
CA ASN A 344 -0.88 -11.91 -6.40
C ASN A 344 0.14 -12.98 -6.80
N LYS A 345 0.85 -12.81 -7.92
CA LYS A 345 1.93 -13.68 -8.41
C LYS A 345 3.31 -13.07 -8.23
N GLY A 346 3.37 -11.84 -7.67
CA GLY A 346 4.62 -11.14 -7.39
C GLY A 346 5.17 -10.35 -8.56
N TYR A 347 4.36 -10.07 -9.57
CA TYR A 347 4.73 -9.15 -10.64
C TYR A 347 4.43 -7.71 -10.24
N ILE A 348 5.28 -6.81 -10.71
CA ILE A 348 5.04 -5.38 -10.68
C ILE A 348 5.03 -4.85 -12.11
N GLY A 349 3.94 -4.17 -12.48
CA GLY A 349 3.77 -3.52 -13.77
C GLY A 349 3.81 -2.00 -13.64
N LYS A 350 4.44 -1.31 -14.62
CA LYS A 350 4.35 0.14 -14.83
C LYS A 350 3.42 0.41 -15.99
N TYR A 351 2.43 1.22 -15.76
CA TYR A 351 1.45 1.67 -16.75
C TYR A 351 1.49 3.19 -16.85
N ASP A 352 1.50 3.70 -18.06
CA ASP A 352 1.36 5.13 -18.33
C ASP A 352 -0.12 5.47 -18.55
N LEU A 353 -0.64 6.46 -17.84
CA LEU A 353 -2.02 6.92 -18.00
C LEU A 353 -2.06 8.08 -19.00
N LYS A 354 -2.50 7.80 -20.23
CA LYS A 354 -2.68 8.80 -21.29
C LYS A 354 -4.09 8.76 -21.83
N ASN A 355 -4.76 9.91 -21.91
CA ASN A 355 -6.10 10.03 -22.50
C ASN A 355 -7.12 9.04 -21.93
N LYS A 356 -7.06 8.77 -20.62
CA LYS A 356 -7.90 7.79 -19.89
C LYS A 356 -7.66 6.33 -20.28
N GLU A 357 -6.59 6.05 -21.02
CA GLU A 357 -6.12 4.71 -21.36
C GLU A 357 -4.86 4.38 -20.55
N LEU A 358 -4.78 3.14 -20.06
CA LEU A 358 -3.59 2.61 -19.41
C LEU A 358 -2.76 1.84 -20.43
N LEU A 359 -1.51 2.24 -20.60
CA LEU A 359 -0.57 1.58 -21.50
C LEU A 359 0.52 0.90 -20.69
N LEU A 360 0.56 -0.43 -20.72
CA LEU A 360 1.63 -1.19 -20.07
C LEU A 360 2.97 -0.84 -20.72
N GLN A 361 3.89 -0.31 -19.91
CA GLN A 361 5.25 0.03 -20.32
C GLN A 361 6.22 -1.09 -20.04
N LYS A 362 6.13 -1.65 -18.83
CA LYS A 362 7.06 -2.67 -18.34
C LYS A 362 6.40 -3.50 -17.25
N GLU A 363 6.71 -4.80 -17.24
CA GLU A 363 6.29 -5.72 -16.20
C GLU A 363 7.46 -6.63 -15.84
N LYS A 364 7.62 -6.93 -14.55
CA LYS A 364 8.65 -7.83 -14.06
C LYS A 364 8.17 -8.58 -12.83
N ARG A 365 8.49 -9.88 -12.76
CA ARG A 365 8.33 -10.65 -11.54
C ARG A 365 9.44 -10.28 -10.56
N VAL A 366 9.07 -9.75 -9.40
CA VAL A 366 10.00 -9.31 -8.37
C VAL A 366 9.90 -10.13 -7.09
N HIS A 367 8.75 -10.75 -6.82
CA HIS A 367 8.52 -11.62 -5.69
C HIS A 367 8.00 -12.99 -6.13
N PHE A 368 8.03 -13.97 -5.23
CA PHE A 368 7.43 -15.28 -5.47
C PHE A 368 5.94 -15.33 -5.10
N TYR A 369 5.49 -14.41 -4.28
CA TYR A 369 4.14 -14.33 -3.72
C TYR A 369 3.56 -12.93 -3.86
N ASN A 370 2.32 -12.77 -3.40
CA ASN A 370 1.54 -11.56 -3.42
C ASN A 370 2.32 -10.30 -2.98
N ILE A 371 2.24 -9.21 -3.76
CA ILE A 371 2.74 -7.90 -3.37
C ILE A 371 1.64 -7.20 -2.58
N ASN A 372 1.80 -7.04 -1.29
CA ASN A 372 0.78 -6.44 -0.42
C ASN A 372 0.82 -4.93 -0.40
N SER A 373 1.98 -4.33 -0.64
CA SER A 373 2.17 -2.89 -0.54
C SER A 373 3.26 -2.41 -1.47
N ILE A 374 3.05 -1.21 -2.02
CA ILE A 374 4.01 -0.50 -2.87
C ILE A 374 4.20 0.90 -2.29
N ALA A 375 5.45 1.35 -2.23
CA ALA A 375 5.84 2.73 -1.95
C ALA A 375 6.84 3.21 -2.99
N CYS A 376 7.07 4.50 -3.08
CA CYS A 376 8.10 5.07 -3.94
C CYS A 376 8.77 6.27 -3.30
N ASP A 377 10.00 6.55 -3.71
CA ASP A 377 10.74 7.74 -3.32
C ASP A 377 11.75 8.13 -4.39
N TYR A 378 12.30 9.33 -4.25
CA TYR A 378 13.49 9.78 -4.95
C TYR A 378 14.67 9.73 -3.99
N VAL A 379 15.68 8.95 -4.34
CA VAL A 379 16.93 8.84 -3.60
C VAL A 379 18.02 9.61 -4.35
N LEU A 380 18.90 10.29 -3.61
CA LEU A 380 20.01 11.03 -4.20
C LEU A 380 21.19 10.07 -4.38
N ASP A 381 21.65 9.94 -5.59
CA ASP A 381 22.93 9.31 -5.88
C ASP A 381 24.06 10.30 -5.56
N ASN A 382 24.80 10.03 -4.52
CA ASN A 382 25.84 10.94 -4.04
C ASN A 382 27.01 11.11 -5.02
N GLU A 383 27.23 10.17 -5.95
CA GLU A 383 28.30 10.24 -6.94
C GLU A 383 27.93 11.11 -8.13
N SER A 384 26.75 10.89 -8.71
CA SER A 384 26.28 11.63 -9.87
C SER A 384 25.49 12.88 -9.50
N ASN A 385 25.16 13.06 -8.22
CA ASN A 385 24.22 14.08 -7.71
C ASN A 385 22.85 14.05 -8.42
N GLN A 386 22.48 12.87 -8.96
CA GLN A 386 21.20 12.67 -9.65
C GLN A 386 20.19 12.06 -8.70
N LYS A 387 18.94 12.44 -8.89
CA LYS A 387 17.82 11.81 -8.20
C LYS A 387 17.41 10.53 -8.94
N ILE A 388 17.51 9.41 -8.26
CA ILE A 388 17.04 8.11 -8.76
C ILE A 388 15.66 7.85 -8.19
N PHE A 389 14.70 7.54 -9.05
CA PHE A 389 13.38 7.09 -8.62
C PHE A 389 13.44 5.61 -8.24
N VAL A 390 12.98 5.27 -7.05
CA VAL A 390 12.93 3.90 -6.55
C VAL A 390 11.51 3.48 -6.22
N ILE A 391 11.20 2.23 -6.49
CA ILE A 391 9.97 1.56 -6.08
C ILE A 391 10.30 0.54 -5.02
N ILE A 392 9.51 0.53 -3.97
CA ILE A 392 9.67 -0.32 -2.81
C ILE A 392 8.44 -1.20 -2.69
N THR A 393 8.64 -2.51 -2.68
CA THR A 393 7.55 -3.49 -2.60
C THR A 393 7.71 -4.37 -1.37
N GLY A 394 6.59 -4.63 -0.67
CA GLY A 394 6.51 -5.59 0.43
C GLY A 394 5.61 -6.77 0.05
N SER A 395 6.04 -8.00 0.36
CA SER A 395 5.38 -9.21 -0.13
C SER A 395 5.12 -10.25 0.96
N ASN A 396 4.25 -11.22 0.64
CA ASN A 396 4.01 -12.41 1.44
C ASN A 396 5.22 -13.36 1.53
N ASP A 397 6.29 -13.12 0.77
CA ASP A 397 7.55 -13.86 0.92
C ASP A 397 8.42 -13.36 2.10
N GLY A 398 7.94 -12.39 2.86
CA GLY A 398 8.65 -11.79 3.99
C GLY A 398 9.76 -10.83 3.59
N LYS A 399 9.86 -10.48 2.30
CA LYS A 399 10.92 -9.64 1.77
C LYS A 399 10.39 -8.28 1.34
N ILE A 400 11.26 -7.28 1.49
CA ILE A 400 11.10 -5.98 0.88
C ILE A 400 12.09 -5.90 -0.28
N LYS A 401 11.64 -5.46 -1.45
CA LYS A 401 12.51 -5.19 -2.60
C LYS A 401 12.46 -3.73 -2.99
N ILE A 402 13.63 -3.18 -3.26
CA ILE A 402 13.85 -1.80 -3.68
C ILE A 402 14.43 -1.84 -5.09
N LEU A 403 13.74 -1.19 -6.01
CA LEU A 403 14.00 -1.29 -7.45
C LEU A 403 14.16 0.11 -8.03
N SER A 404 15.21 0.37 -8.80
CA SER A 404 15.35 1.58 -9.62
C SER A 404 14.91 1.37 -11.07
N TYR A 405 14.06 0.43 -11.30
CA TYR A 405 13.82 -0.27 -12.56
C TYR A 405 13.08 0.54 -13.63
N PHE A 406 12.52 1.66 -13.25
CA PHE A 406 11.56 2.38 -14.07
C PHE A 406 11.99 3.81 -14.41
N ASN A 407 13.30 4.07 -14.29
CA ASN A 407 13.87 5.32 -14.77
C ASN A 407 14.10 5.18 -16.28
N ASP A 408 13.20 5.76 -17.04
CA ASP A 408 13.41 6.15 -18.43
C ASP A 408 12.88 7.57 -18.61
#